data_eb21b85e5f88b0f0553cd00e520d5332
#
_entry.id   eb21b85e5f88b0f0553cd00e520d5332
#
_cell.length_a   1.000
_cell.length_b   1.000
_cell.length_c   1.000
_cell.angle_alpha   90.00
_cell.angle_beta   90.00
_cell.angle_gamma   90.00
#
_symmetry.space_group_name_H-M   'P 1'
#
loop_
_entity.id
_entity.type
_entity.pdbx_description
1 polymer ?
#
loop_
_entity_poly.entity_id
_entity_poly.type
_entity_poly.pdbx_seq_one_letter_code
_entity_poly.pdbx_strand_id
1 'polypeptide(L)'
;MIGAIGDERLLDPELLESLPGVEQALRIVKPYKIVSREWRSDDSIIDISGHPIGGNNIQIISGPCSVETPEQMDNSAKAVKAAGVKLMRGGAFKPRTSPYSFQGTGFDGLEMFRKAADKEGLPIVTELLDVRHLDKFLEQNVDAVSYTHLRAHET
;
A
#
# COMPACT_ATOMS: atom_id res chain seq x y z
N MET A 1 -0.86 -0.63 24.17
CA MET A 1 -1.95 -1.59 23.90
C MET A 1 -1.36 -2.99 23.74
N ILE A 2 -1.97 -4.03 24.31
CA ILE A 2 -1.53 -5.43 24.20
C ILE A 2 -2.69 -6.21 23.58
N GLY A 3 -2.42 -7.01 22.55
CA GLY A 3 -3.41 -7.87 21.91
C GLY A 3 -3.19 -9.34 22.31
N ALA A 4 -4.22 -10.00 22.82
CA ALA A 4 -4.24 -11.44 23.03
C ALA A 4 -4.99 -12.10 21.87
N ILE A 5 -4.36 -13.09 21.22
CA ILE A 5 -4.93 -13.83 20.08
C ILE A 5 -5.12 -15.28 20.52
N GLY A 6 -6.34 -15.81 20.39
CA GLY A 6 -6.65 -17.18 20.77
C GLY A 6 -8.14 -17.39 21.01
N ASP A 7 -8.47 -18.46 21.76
CA ASP A 7 -9.85 -18.73 22.16
C ASP A 7 -10.29 -17.74 23.24
N GLU A 8 -11.09 -16.78 22.84
CA GLU A 8 -11.59 -15.69 23.70
C GLU A 8 -12.44 -16.19 24.87
N ARG A 9 -12.99 -17.41 24.79
CA ARG A 9 -13.81 -18.01 25.86
C ARG A 9 -12.99 -18.36 27.10
N LEU A 10 -11.67 -18.46 26.94
CA LEU A 10 -10.74 -18.78 28.04
C LEU A 10 -10.27 -17.54 28.79
N LEU A 11 -10.58 -16.34 28.31
CA LEU A 11 -10.15 -15.08 28.90
C LEU A 11 -11.36 -14.37 29.53
N ASP A 12 -11.26 -14.09 30.80
CA ASP A 12 -12.23 -13.29 31.54
C ASP A 12 -11.81 -11.81 31.49
N PRO A 13 -12.60 -10.93 30.85
CA PRO A 13 -12.31 -9.51 30.79
C PRO A 13 -12.18 -8.85 32.17
N GLU A 14 -13.03 -9.23 33.14
CA GLU A 14 -13.02 -8.65 34.49
C GLU A 14 -11.71 -8.99 35.22
N LEU A 15 -11.22 -10.22 35.03
CA LEU A 15 -9.93 -10.63 35.58
C LEU A 15 -8.77 -9.82 34.95
N LEU A 16 -8.81 -9.56 33.64
CA LEU A 16 -7.79 -8.78 32.95
C LEU A 16 -7.79 -7.32 33.41
N GLU A 17 -8.96 -6.73 33.60
CA GLU A 17 -9.13 -5.34 34.07
C GLU A 17 -8.71 -5.17 35.54
N SER A 18 -8.68 -6.24 36.32
CA SER A 18 -8.17 -6.22 37.71
C SER A 18 -6.64 -6.11 37.79
N LEU A 19 -5.92 -6.32 36.68
CA LEU A 19 -4.45 -6.27 36.67
C LEU A 19 -3.94 -4.82 36.69
N PRO A 20 -2.86 -4.53 37.44
CA PRO A 20 -2.26 -3.20 37.48
C PRO A 20 -1.83 -2.71 36.10
N GLY A 21 -2.28 -1.52 35.70
CA GLY A 21 -1.95 -0.91 34.42
C GLY A 21 -2.86 -1.31 33.27
N VAL A 22 -3.90 -2.08 33.51
CA VAL A 22 -4.97 -2.36 32.53
C VAL A 22 -6.10 -1.37 32.77
N GLU A 23 -6.39 -0.56 31.79
CA GLU A 23 -7.48 0.42 31.82
C GLU A 23 -8.81 -0.20 31.36
N GLN A 24 -8.73 -1.07 30.34
CA GLN A 24 -9.90 -1.74 29.78
C GLN A 24 -9.51 -2.99 29.01
N ALA A 25 -10.35 -4.03 29.06
CA ALA A 25 -10.23 -5.23 28.25
C ALA A 25 -11.40 -5.34 27.25
N LEU A 26 -11.11 -5.23 25.96
CA LEU A 26 -12.11 -5.25 24.90
C LEU A 26 -12.05 -6.54 24.07
N ARG A 27 -13.20 -7.19 23.88
CA ARG A 27 -13.34 -8.27 22.91
C ARG A 27 -13.58 -7.71 21.52
N ILE A 28 -12.64 -7.95 20.60
CA ILE A 28 -12.77 -7.54 19.21
C ILE A 28 -13.19 -8.77 18.39
N VAL A 29 -14.45 -8.83 18.00
CA VAL A 29 -15.04 -9.96 17.26
C VAL A 29 -14.82 -9.87 15.75
N LYS A 30 -14.52 -8.67 15.23
CA LYS A 30 -14.34 -8.44 13.79
C LYS A 30 -13.04 -9.05 13.26
N PRO A 31 -13.03 -9.65 12.07
CA PRO A 31 -11.82 -10.28 11.50
C PRO A 31 -10.69 -9.28 11.22
N TYR A 32 -11.00 -7.99 11.02
CA TYR A 32 -10.03 -6.90 10.75
C TYR A 32 -9.62 -6.14 12.03
N LYS A 33 -9.25 -6.86 13.07
CA LYS A 33 -8.97 -6.30 14.42
C LYS A 33 -7.97 -5.13 14.38
N ILE A 34 -6.80 -5.34 13.76
CA ILE A 34 -5.67 -4.40 13.78
C ILE A 34 -5.99 -3.08 13.04
N VAL A 35 -6.87 -3.10 12.05
CA VAL A 35 -7.24 -1.93 11.26
C VAL A 35 -8.57 -1.30 11.73
N SER A 36 -9.17 -1.84 12.80
CA SER A 36 -10.43 -1.32 13.33
C SER A 36 -10.21 -0.07 14.19
N ARG A 37 -11.24 0.79 14.27
CA ARG A 37 -11.26 1.93 15.20
C ARG A 37 -11.28 1.52 16.68
N GLU A 38 -11.67 0.30 16.97
CA GLU A 38 -11.61 -0.28 18.31
C GLU A 38 -10.16 -0.53 18.74
N TRP A 39 -9.29 -0.89 17.79
CA TRP A 39 -7.85 -1.05 18.03
C TRP A 39 -7.12 0.29 18.07
N ARG A 40 -7.41 1.18 17.14
CA ARG A 40 -6.81 2.50 17.03
C ARG A 40 -7.87 3.53 16.66
N SER A 41 -8.21 4.40 17.61
CA SER A 41 -9.21 5.46 17.42
C SER A 41 -8.76 6.55 16.46
N ASP A 42 -7.45 6.86 16.49
CA ASP A 42 -6.87 7.93 15.69
C ASP A 42 -6.68 7.54 14.23
N ASP A 43 -6.76 8.53 13.34
CA ASP A 43 -6.45 8.35 11.94
C ASP A 43 -4.97 8.00 11.73
N SER A 44 -4.74 7.04 10.84
CA SER A 44 -3.38 6.77 10.36
C SER A 44 -3.00 7.81 9.31
N ILE A 45 -1.85 8.43 9.50
CA ILE A 45 -1.24 9.30 8.50
C ILE A 45 0.05 8.64 8.04
N ILE A 46 0.14 8.37 6.74
CA ILE A 46 1.30 7.75 6.10
C ILE A 46 1.97 8.82 5.24
N ASP A 47 3.23 9.06 5.47
CA ASP A 47 4.02 9.95 4.60
C ASP A 47 4.65 9.14 3.47
N ILE A 48 4.43 9.59 2.23
CA ILE A 48 5.07 9.06 1.04
C ILE A 48 5.93 10.17 0.45
N SER A 49 7.23 10.13 0.74
CA SER A 49 8.21 11.07 0.21
C SER A 49 7.80 12.55 0.40
N GLY A 50 7.35 12.92 1.60
CA GLY A 50 6.88 14.26 1.95
C GLY A 50 5.43 14.56 1.58
N HIS A 51 4.66 13.56 1.15
CA HIS A 51 3.25 13.70 0.80
C HIS A 51 2.37 12.88 1.76
N PRO A 52 1.76 13.50 2.79
CA PRO A 52 0.96 12.78 3.77
C PRO A 52 -0.36 12.30 3.16
N ILE A 53 -0.71 11.04 3.44
CA ILE A 53 -1.99 10.40 3.08
C ILE A 53 -2.71 10.05 4.37
N GLY A 54 -3.98 10.42 4.48
CA GLY A 54 -4.84 10.15 5.63
C GLY A 54 -5.19 11.40 6.42
N GLY A 55 -6.01 11.24 7.47
CA GLY A 55 -6.61 12.35 8.19
C GLY A 55 -7.47 13.21 7.27
N ASN A 56 -7.23 14.51 7.24
CA ASN A 56 -7.92 15.46 6.35
C ASN A 56 -7.22 15.67 5.00
N ASN A 57 -6.16 14.89 4.69
CA ASN A 57 -5.39 15.04 3.47
C ASN A 57 -5.90 14.08 2.40
N ILE A 58 -6.24 14.61 1.23
CA ILE A 58 -6.57 13.84 0.03
C ILE A 58 -5.40 13.97 -0.93
N GLN A 59 -4.81 12.83 -1.30
CA GLN A 59 -3.77 12.77 -2.32
C GLN A 59 -4.31 12.13 -3.60
N ILE A 60 -4.03 12.76 -4.72
CA ILE A 60 -4.34 12.21 -6.04
C ILE A 60 -3.11 11.44 -6.51
N ILE A 61 -3.33 10.18 -6.86
CA ILE A 61 -2.32 9.29 -7.46
C ILE A 61 -2.77 9.05 -8.90
N SER A 62 -2.00 9.50 -9.89
CA SER A 62 -2.37 9.41 -11.30
C SER A 62 -1.27 8.78 -12.15
N GLY A 63 -1.64 8.21 -13.27
CA GLY A 63 -0.70 7.60 -14.22
C GLY A 63 -1.36 6.47 -15.01
N PRO A 64 -0.62 5.83 -15.93
CA PRO A 64 -1.14 4.79 -16.79
C PRO A 64 -1.52 3.53 -16.02
N CYS A 65 -2.49 2.77 -16.54
CA CYS A 65 -2.83 1.46 -15.96
C CYS A 65 -1.67 0.48 -16.12
N SER A 66 -0.95 0.54 -17.24
CA SER A 66 0.15 -0.37 -17.57
C SER A 66 1.39 0.41 -17.97
N VAL A 67 2.55 -0.09 -17.53
CA VAL A 67 3.87 0.36 -18.00
C VAL A 67 4.21 -0.46 -19.24
N GLU A 68 4.39 0.21 -20.39
CA GLU A 68 4.57 -0.48 -21.67
C GLU A 68 5.84 -0.07 -22.40
N THR A 69 6.09 1.24 -22.55
CA THR A 69 7.27 1.76 -23.22
C THR A 69 7.89 2.94 -22.49
N PRO A 70 9.21 3.20 -22.66
CA PRO A 70 9.85 4.38 -22.07
C PRO A 70 9.21 5.69 -22.49
N GLU A 71 8.85 5.82 -23.78
CA GLU A 71 8.20 7.02 -24.31
C GLU A 71 6.83 7.27 -23.67
N GLN A 72 6.01 6.23 -23.53
CA GLN A 72 4.72 6.30 -22.84
C GLN A 72 4.92 6.80 -21.41
N MET A 73 5.90 6.24 -20.70
CA MET A 73 6.16 6.61 -19.30
C MET A 73 6.67 8.03 -19.16
N ASP A 74 7.58 8.47 -20.02
CA ASP A 74 8.08 9.86 -20.03
C ASP A 74 6.94 10.86 -20.29
N ASN A 75 6.09 10.59 -21.27
CA ASN A 75 4.94 11.45 -21.58
C ASN A 75 3.92 11.46 -20.43
N SER A 76 3.68 10.31 -19.82
CA SER A 76 2.78 10.19 -18.66
C SER A 76 3.31 10.95 -17.44
N ALA A 77 4.61 10.85 -17.15
CA ALA A 77 5.23 11.56 -16.03
C ALA A 77 5.12 13.07 -16.19
N LYS A 78 5.42 13.60 -17.39
CA LYS A 78 5.24 15.02 -17.71
C LYS A 78 3.79 15.48 -17.54
N ALA A 79 2.83 14.69 -18.04
CA ALA A 79 1.41 15.01 -17.91
C ALA A 79 0.94 15.02 -16.43
N VAL A 80 1.35 14.03 -15.64
CA VAL A 80 1.07 13.96 -14.21
C VAL A 80 1.64 15.18 -13.47
N LYS A 81 2.90 15.52 -13.76
CA LYS A 81 3.56 16.71 -13.18
C LYS A 81 2.86 18.00 -13.56
N ALA A 82 2.54 18.17 -14.85
CA ALA A 82 1.86 19.36 -15.36
C ALA A 82 0.45 19.54 -14.76
N ALA A 83 -0.24 18.44 -14.45
CA ALA A 83 -1.52 18.46 -13.75
C ALA A 83 -1.42 18.79 -12.24
N GLY A 84 -0.20 19.00 -11.71
CA GLY A 84 0.02 19.30 -10.30
C GLY A 84 -0.11 18.10 -9.36
N VAL A 85 -0.27 16.89 -9.89
CA VAL A 85 -0.33 15.65 -9.12
C VAL A 85 1.06 15.34 -8.56
N LYS A 86 1.10 14.83 -7.34
CA LYS A 86 2.33 14.64 -6.57
C LYS A 86 2.84 13.20 -6.54
N LEU A 87 1.98 12.24 -6.83
CA LEU A 87 2.28 10.81 -6.78
C LEU A 87 1.89 10.17 -8.12
N MET A 88 2.84 9.43 -8.73
CA MET A 88 2.58 8.76 -10.00
C MET A 88 2.33 7.27 -9.80
N ARG A 89 1.29 6.72 -10.46
CA ARG A 89 1.03 5.28 -10.47
C ARG A 89 1.40 4.66 -11.82
N GLY A 90 1.74 3.36 -11.80
CA GLY A 90 1.92 2.54 -12.99
C GLY A 90 2.01 1.07 -12.62
N GLY A 91 1.39 0.19 -13.41
CA GLY A 91 1.42 -1.24 -13.18
C GLY A 91 2.41 -1.93 -14.12
N ALA A 92 3.56 -2.35 -13.61
CA ALA A 92 4.56 -3.12 -14.34
C ALA A 92 4.23 -4.62 -14.42
N PHE A 93 3.46 -5.10 -13.45
CA PHE A 93 2.98 -6.48 -13.38
C PHE A 93 1.46 -6.50 -13.58
N LYS A 94 0.96 -7.48 -14.36
CA LYS A 94 -0.47 -7.61 -14.66
C LYS A 94 -0.93 -9.02 -14.33
N PRO A 95 -1.70 -9.22 -13.25
CA PRO A 95 -2.27 -10.52 -12.95
C PRO A 95 -3.33 -10.86 -14.02
N ARG A 96 -3.09 -11.93 -14.77
CA ARG A 96 -4.01 -12.41 -15.80
C ARG A 96 -4.26 -13.89 -15.63
N THR A 97 -5.48 -14.31 -15.85
CA THR A 97 -5.88 -15.73 -15.78
C THR A 97 -5.40 -16.53 -16.99
N SER A 98 -5.25 -15.86 -18.14
CA SER A 98 -4.73 -16.49 -19.35
C SER A 98 -3.23 -16.25 -19.50
N PRO A 99 -2.43 -17.30 -19.70
CA PRO A 99 -0.99 -17.18 -19.94
C PRO A 99 -0.65 -16.50 -21.27
N TYR A 100 -1.61 -16.41 -22.19
CA TYR A 100 -1.44 -15.73 -23.49
C TYR A 100 -1.73 -14.24 -23.43
N SER A 101 -2.27 -13.74 -22.33
CA SER A 101 -2.49 -12.31 -22.12
C SER A 101 -1.20 -11.60 -21.70
N PHE A 102 -1.11 -10.31 -21.99
CA PHE A 102 0.00 -9.47 -21.54
C PHE A 102 0.12 -9.49 -20.01
N GLN A 103 1.23 -10.01 -19.50
CA GLN A 103 1.50 -10.17 -18.06
C GLN A 103 2.19 -8.95 -17.43
N GLY A 104 2.39 -7.89 -18.21
CA GLY A 104 3.18 -6.72 -17.83
C GLY A 104 4.61 -6.80 -18.33
N THR A 105 5.35 -5.72 -18.14
CA THR A 105 6.77 -5.59 -18.52
C THR A 105 7.73 -6.05 -17.42
N GLY A 106 7.17 -6.44 -16.26
CA GLY A 106 7.96 -6.96 -15.15
C GLY A 106 8.93 -5.95 -14.55
N PHE A 107 10.11 -6.43 -14.15
CA PHE A 107 11.14 -5.58 -13.53
C PHE A 107 11.72 -4.55 -14.50
N ASP A 108 11.84 -4.86 -15.78
CA ASP A 108 12.27 -3.89 -16.79
C ASP A 108 11.29 -2.71 -16.86
N GLY A 109 9.98 -3.01 -16.76
CA GLY A 109 8.95 -1.99 -16.67
C GLY A 109 9.04 -1.16 -15.40
N LEU A 110 9.34 -1.79 -14.27
CA LEU A 110 9.52 -1.09 -13.01
C LEU A 110 10.68 -0.10 -13.09
N GLU A 111 11.81 -0.51 -13.70
CA GLU A 111 12.96 0.36 -13.94
C GLU A 111 12.63 1.51 -14.91
N MET A 112 11.91 1.24 -16.00
CA MET A 112 11.43 2.28 -16.93
C MET A 112 10.55 3.30 -16.19
N PHE A 113 9.64 2.82 -15.35
CA PHE A 113 8.76 3.66 -14.56
C PHE A 113 9.55 4.57 -13.60
N ARG A 114 10.49 3.97 -12.83
CA ARG A 114 11.33 4.74 -11.91
C ARG A 114 12.10 5.83 -12.64
N LYS A 115 12.77 5.49 -13.75
CA LYS A 115 13.55 6.45 -14.56
C LYS A 115 12.69 7.62 -15.08
N ALA A 116 11.48 7.34 -15.55
CA ALA A 116 10.58 8.39 -16.03
C ALA A 116 10.09 9.31 -14.91
N ALA A 117 9.72 8.72 -13.77
CA ALA A 117 9.25 9.47 -12.61
C ALA A 117 10.35 10.34 -11.99
N ASP A 118 11.60 9.85 -11.95
CA ASP A 118 12.75 10.60 -11.43
C ASP A 118 13.03 11.89 -12.24
N LYS A 119 12.86 11.86 -13.56
CA LYS A 119 13.02 13.05 -14.40
C LYS A 119 12.10 14.19 -13.99
N GLU A 120 10.93 13.88 -13.45
CA GLU A 120 9.91 14.82 -13.03
C GLU A 120 9.84 14.99 -11.49
N GLY A 121 10.69 14.28 -10.76
CA GLY A 121 10.71 14.31 -9.29
C GLY A 121 9.40 13.81 -8.66
N LEU A 122 8.84 12.71 -9.21
CA LEU A 122 7.59 12.11 -8.76
C LEU A 122 7.86 10.81 -7.98
N PRO A 123 7.39 10.69 -6.75
CA PRO A 123 7.30 9.40 -6.07
C PRO A 123 6.38 8.44 -6.82
N ILE A 124 6.73 7.14 -6.81
CA ILE A 124 6.00 6.10 -7.54
C ILE A 124 5.19 5.19 -6.64
N VAL A 125 4.01 4.84 -7.15
CA VAL A 125 3.09 3.86 -6.54
C VAL A 125 2.83 2.75 -7.54
N THR A 126 3.09 1.51 -7.18
CA THR A 126 2.88 0.37 -8.07
C THR A 126 2.32 -0.84 -7.33
N GLU A 127 1.92 -1.87 -8.05
CA GLU A 127 1.35 -3.08 -7.47
C GLU A 127 2.45 -4.10 -7.12
N LEU A 128 2.46 -4.58 -5.88
CA LEU A 128 3.27 -5.74 -5.45
C LEU A 128 2.38 -6.99 -5.47
N LEU A 129 2.58 -7.85 -6.45
CA LEU A 129 1.79 -9.08 -6.62
C LEU A 129 2.33 -10.26 -5.81
N ASP A 130 3.62 -10.28 -5.52
CA ASP A 130 4.29 -11.37 -4.81
C ASP A 130 5.32 -10.78 -3.85
N VAL A 131 5.22 -11.18 -2.57
CA VAL A 131 6.13 -10.71 -1.53
C VAL A 131 7.60 -11.08 -1.82
N ARG A 132 7.85 -12.13 -2.60
CA ARG A 132 9.21 -12.51 -3.04
C ARG A 132 9.88 -11.46 -3.92
N HIS A 133 9.12 -10.52 -4.47
CA HIS A 133 9.63 -9.41 -5.26
C HIS A 133 10.02 -8.18 -4.42
N LEU A 134 9.81 -8.22 -3.10
CA LEU A 134 10.00 -7.07 -2.23
C LEU A 134 11.40 -6.48 -2.33
N ASP A 135 12.44 -7.32 -2.32
CA ASP A 135 13.83 -6.86 -2.41
C ASP A 135 14.09 -6.06 -3.68
N LYS A 136 13.53 -6.52 -4.82
CA LYS A 136 13.63 -5.80 -6.10
C LYS A 136 12.89 -4.46 -6.10
N PHE A 137 11.76 -4.37 -5.40
CA PHE A 137 11.03 -3.11 -5.23
C PHE A 137 11.82 -2.12 -4.38
N LEU A 138 12.50 -2.60 -3.33
CA LEU A 138 13.39 -1.78 -2.49
C LEU A 138 14.61 -1.30 -3.28
N GLU A 139 15.26 -2.16 -4.08
CA GLU A 139 16.36 -1.80 -4.98
C GLU A 139 15.97 -0.69 -5.97
N GLN A 140 14.72 -0.69 -6.44
CA GLN A 140 14.18 0.31 -7.36
C GLN A 140 13.58 1.54 -6.64
N ASN A 141 13.75 1.65 -5.32
CA ASN A 141 13.22 2.76 -4.52
C ASN A 141 11.73 3.03 -4.80
N VAL A 142 10.90 1.98 -4.78
CA VAL A 142 9.44 2.14 -4.88
C VAL A 142 8.94 2.82 -3.62
N ASP A 143 8.28 3.98 -3.76
CA ASP A 143 7.85 4.80 -2.63
C ASP A 143 6.62 4.23 -1.92
N ALA A 144 5.72 3.60 -2.67
CA ALA A 144 4.53 2.96 -2.11
C ALA A 144 4.04 1.79 -2.97
N VAL A 145 3.40 0.83 -2.33
CA VAL A 145 2.78 -0.30 -3.01
C VAL A 145 1.27 -0.28 -2.85
N SER A 146 0.56 -0.61 -3.93
CA SER A 146 -0.87 -0.92 -3.89
C SER A 146 -1.03 -2.43 -3.71
N TYR A 147 -1.70 -2.84 -2.63
CA TYR A 147 -1.74 -4.25 -2.21
C TYR A 147 -3.14 -4.77 -1.93
N THR A 148 -4.12 -3.89 -1.88
CA THR A 148 -5.43 -4.12 -1.29
C THR A 148 -6.29 -5.17 -1.99
N HIS A 149 -6.21 -5.30 -3.32
CA HIS A 149 -7.13 -6.18 -4.06
C HIS A 149 -6.69 -7.64 -4.13
N LEU A 150 -5.43 -7.94 -3.81
CA LEU A 150 -4.88 -9.29 -3.92
C LEU A 150 -4.88 -10.05 -2.60
N ARG A 151 -4.91 -9.35 -1.46
CA ARG A 151 -4.75 -9.94 -0.14
C ARG A 151 -5.70 -9.37 0.91
N ALA A 152 -6.80 -8.77 0.49
CA ALA A 152 -7.81 -8.22 1.39
C ALA A 152 -8.43 -9.28 2.34
N HIS A 153 -8.26 -10.56 2.03
CA HIS A 153 -8.74 -11.69 2.83
C HIS A 153 -7.67 -12.29 3.76
N GLU A 154 -6.42 -11.82 3.69
CA GLU A 154 -5.29 -12.37 4.46
C GLU A 154 -4.93 -11.53 5.70
N THR A 155 -5.62 -10.39 5.90
CA THR A 155 -5.40 -9.46 7.02
C THR A 155 -6.52 -9.53 8.05
#